data_0a5cb036750b72149496e99630e5a74a
#
_entry.id   0a5cb036750b72149496e99630e5a74a
#
_cell.length_a   1.000
_cell.length_b   1.000
_cell.length_c   1.000
_cell.angle_alpha   90.00
_cell.angle_beta   90.00
_cell.angle_gamma   90.00
#
_symmetry.space_group_name_H-M   'P 1'
#
loop_
_entity.id
_entity.type
_entity.pdbx_description
1 polymer ?
#
loop_
_entity_poly.entity_id
_entity_poly.type
_entity_poly.pdbx_seq_one_letter_code
_entity_poly.pdbx_strand_id
1 'polypeptide(L)'
;MKARKPNFKQTEIGMIPEEWEVKSIGECCFLINKSFQPSEANIRPYIGLEHIEQHNLRLTSIGSSKDIESNKFEFKAGQILFGKLRPYFRKVIRPKFDGVCSTDIWVIDTKEENDNAFFFYFLADQRIIDEANNSSEGTRMPRARWDYLEHLKFPIPPVPEQHAIAKILSDLDAKIELNQQMNKTLEEIGRAIFKEWFINFNFPNEEGKPYKSSGGEMVYNEELGKEIPKGWRVEGLLNFFNVIYGKNIATKDIMLNGKFPVFGGNGIIGYLNDYEYKEPVTLISCRGLDQANSKELNTNRHYYKTELIGH
;
A
#
# COMPACT_ATOMS: atom_id res chain seq x y z
N MET A 1 24.26 29.54 4.72
CA MET A 1 23.21 30.29 5.44
C MET A 1 23.07 29.68 6.83
N LYS A 2 23.26 30.44 7.90
CA LYS A 2 22.96 29.95 9.28
C LYS A 2 21.45 29.86 9.40
N ALA A 3 20.94 28.68 9.68
CA ALA A 3 19.52 28.50 9.98
C ALA A 3 19.15 29.40 11.17
N ARG A 4 18.26 30.35 10.98
CA ARG A 4 17.68 31.14 12.06
C ARG A 4 16.98 30.18 13.00
N LYS A 5 17.32 30.19 14.30
CA LYS A 5 16.51 29.45 15.28
C LYS A 5 15.08 30.01 15.24
N PRO A 6 14.05 29.19 15.04
CA PRO A 6 12.69 29.69 15.04
C PRO A 6 12.36 30.26 16.43
N ASN A 7 11.77 31.45 16.46
CA ASN A 7 11.14 31.98 17.66
C ASN A 7 9.84 31.23 17.93
N PHE A 8 9.48 31.05 19.19
CA PHE A 8 8.25 30.39 19.61
C PHE A 8 7.38 31.33 20.43
N LYS A 9 6.06 31.18 20.29
CA LYS A 9 5.05 31.88 21.09
C LYS A 9 4.22 30.89 21.89
N GLN A 10 3.80 31.29 23.08
CA GLN A 10 2.85 30.54 23.90
C GLN A 10 1.44 30.76 23.40
N THR A 11 0.69 29.67 23.25
CA THR A 11 -0.73 29.67 22.87
C THR A 11 -1.57 28.76 23.76
N GLU A 12 -2.86 28.70 23.55
CA GLU A 12 -3.80 27.79 24.26
C GLU A 12 -3.50 26.31 24.05
N ILE A 13 -2.82 25.93 22.93
CA ILE A 13 -2.43 24.56 22.59
C ILE A 13 -0.96 24.26 22.87
N GLY A 14 -0.23 25.20 23.53
CA GLY A 14 1.19 25.07 23.86
C GLY A 14 2.09 26.01 23.07
N MET A 15 3.40 25.70 23.06
CA MET A 15 4.41 26.48 22.35
C MET A 15 4.42 26.14 20.85
N ILE A 16 4.19 27.13 20.01
CA ILE A 16 4.23 26.98 18.55
C ILE A 16 5.21 27.99 17.93
N PRO A 17 5.72 27.76 16.69
CA PRO A 17 6.51 28.76 15.97
C PRO A 17 5.76 30.09 15.88
N GLU A 18 6.48 31.21 15.96
CA GLU A 18 5.88 32.56 16.02
C GLU A 18 5.00 32.89 14.82
N GLU A 19 5.37 32.37 13.64
CA GLU A 19 4.64 32.60 12.38
C GLU A 19 3.44 31.68 12.19
N TRP A 20 3.27 30.65 13.05
CA TRP A 20 2.15 29.71 12.95
C TRP A 20 0.92 30.25 13.67
N GLU A 21 -0.25 29.89 13.19
CA GLU A 21 -1.54 30.29 13.77
C GLU A 21 -2.30 29.10 14.33
N VAL A 22 -3.04 29.31 15.41
CA VAL A 22 -3.98 28.30 15.92
C VAL A 22 -5.28 28.46 15.18
N LYS A 23 -5.62 27.46 14.36
CA LYS A 23 -6.88 27.43 13.58
C LYS A 23 -7.62 26.13 13.81
N SER A 24 -8.94 26.18 13.74
CA SER A 24 -9.75 24.96 13.70
C SER A 24 -9.71 24.33 12.30
N ILE A 25 -9.99 23.02 12.23
CA ILE A 25 -10.09 22.31 10.95
C ILE A 25 -11.15 22.98 10.05
N GLY A 26 -12.30 23.36 10.61
CA GLY A 26 -13.38 24.01 9.89
C GLY A 26 -13.06 25.42 9.40
N GLU A 27 -12.06 26.11 9.98
CA GLU A 27 -11.53 27.36 9.43
C GLU A 27 -10.70 27.13 8.17
N CYS A 28 -10.10 25.94 8.03
CA CYS A 28 -9.20 25.60 6.92
C CYS A 28 -9.84 24.74 5.85
N CYS A 29 -10.76 23.84 6.22
CA CYS A 29 -11.37 22.83 5.36
C CYS A 29 -12.90 22.85 5.45
N PHE A 30 -13.55 22.27 4.44
CA PHE A 30 -15.00 22.08 4.44
C PHE A 30 -15.41 20.80 3.70
N LEU A 31 -16.62 20.30 4.01
CA LEU A 31 -17.18 19.13 3.33
C LEU A 31 -17.89 19.52 2.03
N ILE A 32 -17.72 18.70 1.01
CA ILE A 32 -18.48 18.73 -0.23
C ILE A 32 -19.49 17.59 -0.20
N ASN A 33 -20.78 17.91 -0.22
CA ASN A 33 -21.89 16.95 -0.16
C ASN A 33 -22.66 16.90 -1.48
N LYS A 34 -21.94 16.88 -2.63
CA LYS A 34 -22.58 16.81 -3.94
C LYS A 34 -23.03 15.39 -4.23
N SER A 35 -24.35 15.18 -4.19
CA SER A 35 -24.95 13.87 -4.42
C SER A 35 -24.86 13.46 -5.90
N PHE A 36 -24.60 12.17 -6.13
CA PHE A 36 -24.62 11.52 -7.43
C PHE A 36 -25.52 10.30 -7.37
N GLN A 37 -26.46 10.22 -8.30
CA GLN A 37 -27.30 9.04 -8.50
C GLN A 37 -26.73 8.21 -9.66
N PRO A 38 -26.32 6.96 -9.42
CA PRO A 38 -25.80 6.09 -10.47
C PRO A 38 -26.84 5.86 -11.57
N SER A 39 -26.39 5.86 -12.82
CA SER A 39 -27.21 5.53 -13.98
C SER A 39 -26.33 4.96 -15.10
N GLU A 40 -26.91 4.14 -15.97
CA GLU A 40 -26.19 3.57 -17.11
C GLU A 40 -25.71 4.64 -18.11
N ALA A 41 -26.37 5.80 -18.16
CA ALA A 41 -26.02 6.91 -19.03
C ALA A 41 -24.81 7.74 -18.50
N ASN A 42 -24.42 7.59 -17.23
CA ASN A 42 -23.37 8.38 -16.62
C ASN A 42 -22.42 7.54 -15.76
N ILE A 43 -21.62 6.73 -16.43
CA ILE A 43 -20.63 5.86 -15.78
C ILE A 43 -19.40 6.68 -15.38
N ARG A 44 -18.99 6.55 -14.11
CA ARG A 44 -17.81 7.24 -13.54
C ARG A 44 -16.93 6.29 -12.74
N PRO A 45 -15.64 6.61 -12.58
CA PRO A 45 -14.77 5.94 -11.61
C PRO A 45 -15.39 6.00 -10.20
N TYR A 46 -15.40 4.86 -9.50
CA TYR A 46 -15.94 4.74 -8.15
C TYR A 46 -14.86 4.39 -7.14
N ILE A 47 -14.90 5.06 -5.99
CA ILE A 47 -14.04 4.77 -4.85
C ILE A 47 -14.93 4.40 -3.64
N GLY A 48 -14.87 3.12 -3.24
CA GLY A 48 -15.38 2.65 -1.95
C GLY A 48 -14.23 2.50 -0.94
N LEU A 49 -14.57 2.23 0.32
CA LEU A 49 -13.56 1.98 1.34
C LEU A 49 -12.70 0.75 1.02
N GLU A 50 -13.26 -0.22 0.32
CA GLU A 50 -12.57 -1.43 -0.15
C GLU A 50 -11.42 -1.13 -1.13
N HIS A 51 -11.50 -0.02 -1.85
CA HIS A 51 -10.48 0.41 -2.82
C HIS A 51 -9.33 1.21 -2.19
N ILE A 52 -9.46 1.60 -0.91
CA ILE A 52 -8.42 2.38 -0.20
C ILE A 52 -7.63 1.46 0.71
N GLU A 53 -6.32 1.42 0.50
CA GLU A 53 -5.41 0.66 1.34
C GLU A 53 -5.40 1.20 2.78
N GLN A 54 -5.30 0.29 3.75
CA GLN A 54 -5.23 0.69 5.16
C GLN A 54 -3.83 1.22 5.47
N HIS A 55 -3.77 2.38 6.15
CA HIS A 55 -2.55 3.03 6.64
C HIS A 55 -1.58 3.58 5.57
N ASN A 56 -1.80 3.33 4.27
CA ASN A 56 -0.82 3.66 3.21
C ASN A 56 -1.21 4.82 2.28
N LEU A 57 -2.33 5.48 2.50
CA LEU A 57 -2.80 6.64 1.73
C LEU A 57 -2.88 6.39 0.21
N ARG A 58 -3.25 5.17 -0.21
CA ARG A 58 -3.23 4.73 -1.62
C ARG A 58 -4.49 4.00 -2.02
N LEU A 59 -4.73 3.97 -3.34
CA LEU A 59 -5.71 3.10 -3.95
C LEU A 59 -5.09 1.74 -4.28
N THR A 60 -5.82 0.67 -3.97
CA THR A 60 -5.53 -0.70 -4.42
C THR A 60 -6.17 -0.97 -5.78
N SER A 61 -7.33 -0.36 -6.02
CA SER A 61 -8.12 -0.52 -7.26
C SER A 61 -9.09 0.65 -7.41
N ILE A 62 -9.77 0.70 -8.54
CA ILE A 62 -10.83 1.67 -8.83
C ILE A 62 -12.02 0.88 -9.36
N GLY A 63 -13.19 1.07 -8.75
CA GLY A 63 -14.45 0.50 -9.20
C GLY A 63 -15.13 1.32 -10.29
N SER A 64 -16.32 0.88 -10.68
CA SER A 64 -17.19 1.57 -11.64
C SER A 64 -18.53 1.92 -10.99
N SER A 65 -19.07 3.09 -11.30
CA SER A 65 -20.43 3.44 -10.86
C SER A 65 -21.51 2.59 -11.52
N LYS A 66 -21.17 1.82 -12.55
CA LYS A 66 -22.08 0.84 -13.19
C LYS A 66 -22.51 -0.26 -12.22
N ASP A 67 -21.63 -0.62 -11.30
CA ASP A 67 -21.83 -1.74 -10.35
C ASP A 67 -22.50 -1.28 -9.05
N ILE A 68 -23.10 -0.09 -9.03
CA ILE A 68 -23.64 0.54 -7.83
C ILE A 68 -25.06 1.04 -8.06
N GLU A 69 -25.96 0.73 -7.12
CA GLU A 69 -27.36 1.15 -7.17
C GLU A 69 -27.66 2.36 -6.24
N SER A 70 -26.95 2.50 -5.13
CA SER A 70 -27.23 3.52 -4.12
C SER A 70 -26.52 4.86 -4.41
N ASN A 71 -27.11 5.96 -3.92
CA ASN A 71 -26.53 7.28 -4.03
C ASN A 71 -25.09 7.34 -3.53
N LYS A 72 -24.29 8.18 -4.18
CA LYS A 72 -22.87 8.41 -3.88
C LYS A 72 -22.59 9.90 -3.77
N PHE A 73 -21.35 10.26 -3.42
CA PHE A 73 -20.88 11.65 -3.50
C PHE A 73 -19.96 11.83 -4.70
N GLU A 74 -20.09 12.96 -5.41
CA GLU A 74 -19.14 13.37 -6.43
C GLU A 74 -17.89 13.95 -5.79
N PHE A 75 -16.74 13.66 -6.38
CA PHE A 75 -15.49 14.33 -6.05
C PHE A 75 -14.75 14.78 -7.32
N LYS A 76 -13.90 15.79 -7.17
CA LYS A 76 -13.00 16.31 -8.19
C LYS A 76 -11.55 15.90 -7.92
N ALA A 77 -10.75 15.86 -9.00
CA ALA A 77 -9.32 15.65 -8.88
C ALA A 77 -8.70 16.65 -7.87
N GLY A 78 -7.87 16.13 -6.99
CA GLY A 78 -7.20 16.92 -5.96
C GLY A 78 -7.99 17.10 -4.65
N GLN A 79 -9.27 16.78 -4.59
CA GLN A 79 -10.02 16.78 -3.33
C GLN A 79 -9.61 15.60 -2.44
N ILE A 80 -9.75 15.78 -1.14
CA ILE A 80 -9.35 14.79 -0.14
C ILE A 80 -10.54 13.88 0.17
N LEU A 81 -10.35 12.58 0.05
CA LEU A 81 -11.32 11.57 0.42
C LEU A 81 -10.91 10.94 1.75
N PHE A 82 -11.75 11.12 2.78
CA PHE A 82 -11.50 10.63 4.13
C PHE A 82 -12.55 9.60 4.52
N GLY A 83 -12.14 8.36 4.79
CA GLY A 83 -13.02 7.29 5.24
C GLY A 83 -13.52 7.53 6.66
N LYS A 84 -14.78 7.96 6.82
CA LYS A 84 -15.38 8.19 8.14
C LYS A 84 -15.76 6.93 8.88
N LEU A 85 -16.04 5.84 8.17
CA LEU A 85 -16.34 4.54 8.77
C LEU A 85 -15.06 3.84 9.22
N ARG A 86 -14.99 3.48 10.50
CA ARG A 86 -13.81 2.85 11.12
C ARG A 86 -12.54 3.65 10.88
N PRO A 87 -12.46 4.90 11.37
CA PRO A 87 -11.38 5.84 11.03
C PRO A 87 -10.00 5.31 11.41
N TYR A 88 -9.89 4.41 12.38
CA TYR A 88 -8.64 3.74 12.77
C TYR A 88 -7.95 2.98 11.62
N PHE A 89 -8.64 2.67 10.52
CA PHE A 89 -7.99 2.12 9.32
C PHE A 89 -7.24 3.18 8.51
N ARG A 90 -7.32 4.46 8.88
CA ARG A 90 -6.60 5.58 8.24
C ARG A 90 -6.74 5.58 6.72
N LYS A 91 -7.96 5.41 6.23
CA LYS A 91 -8.28 5.40 4.79
C LYS A 91 -8.47 6.83 4.29
N VAL A 92 -7.38 7.46 3.93
CA VAL A 92 -7.34 8.83 3.39
C VAL A 92 -6.58 8.84 2.09
N ILE A 93 -7.15 9.46 1.03
CA ILE A 93 -6.51 9.56 -0.28
C ILE A 93 -6.82 10.90 -0.94
N ARG A 94 -6.02 11.27 -1.93
CA ARG A 94 -6.19 12.47 -2.77
C ARG A 94 -6.11 12.07 -4.25
N PRO A 95 -7.24 11.67 -4.89
CA PRO A 95 -7.25 11.20 -6.27
C PRO A 95 -6.81 12.28 -7.26
N LYS A 96 -6.14 11.86 -8.35
CA LYS A 96 -5.74 12.74 -9.47
C LYS A 96 -6.78 12.76 -10.61
N PHE A 97 -8.00 12.28 -10.37
CA PHE A 97 -9.09 12.17 -11.33
C PHE A 97 -10.43 12.49 -10.68
N ASP A 98 -11.42 12.85 -11.51
CA ASP A 98 -12.80 13.07 -11.10
C ASP A 98 -13.55 11.74 -10.96
N GLY A 99 -14.45 11.63 -9.98
CA GLY A 99 -15.21 10.42 -9.79
C GLY A 99 -16.34 10.52 -8.77
N VAL A 100 -16.75 9.37 -8.28
CA VAL A 100 -17.76 9.26 -7.22
C VAL A 100 -17.24 8.36 -6.10
N CYS A 101 -17.66 8.60 -4.87
CA CYS A 101 -17.21 7.81 -3.73
C CYS A 101 -18.38 7.36 -2.84
N SER A 102 -18.12 6.37 -2.00
CA SER A 102 -19.06 5.88 -0.99
C SER A 102 -19.52 7.00 -0.07
N THR A 103 -20.78 6.93 0.39
CA THR A 103 -21.31 7.84 1.42
C THR A 103 -20.63 7.69 2.77
N ASP A 104 -19.85 6.62 2.99
CA ASP A 104 -18.99 6.42 4.15
C ASP A 104 -17.60 7.10 4.00
N ILE A 105 -17.44 7.91 2.95
CA ILE A 105 -16.24 8.72 2.68
C ILE A 105 -16.66 10.19 2.65
N TRP A 106 -15.96 11.03 3.39
CA TRP A 106 -16.08 12.48 3.27
C TRP A 106 -15.27 12.95 2.08
N VAL A 107 -15.87 13.86 1.29
CA VAL A 107 -15.16 14.65 0.29
C VAL A 107 -14.83 15.99 0.93
N ILE A 108 -13.55 16.25 1.12
CA ILE A 108 -13.04 17.45 1.81
C ILE A 108 -12.27 18.30 0.82
N ASP A 109 -12.48 19.60 0.88
CA ASP A 109 -11.66 20.57 0.18
C ASP A 109 -11.16 21.64 1.14
N THR A 110 -10.14 22.39 0.74
CA THR A 110 -9.58 23.50 1.52
C THR A 110 -10.15 24.81 1.06
N LYS A 111 -10.22 25.79 1.99
CA LYS A 111 -10.48 27.19 1.63
C LYS A 111 -9.30 27.72 0.82
N GLU A 112 -9.58 28.73 -0.05
CA GLU A 112 -8.64 29.22 -1.07
C GLU A 112 -7.25 29.63 -0.55
N GLU A 113 -7.16 30.07 0.69
CA GLU A 113 -5.93 30.46 1.36
C GLU A 113 -5.06 29.30 1.89
N ASN A 114 -5.43 28.05 1.62
CA ASN A 114 -4.74 26.89 2.18
C ASN A 114 -4.27 25.93 1.08
N ASP A 115 -3.15 25.22 1.36
CA ASP A 115 -2.63 24.19 0.48
C ASP A 115 -3.37 22.86 0.67
N ASN A 116 -4.11 22.42 -0.33
CA ASN A 116 -4.86 21.16 -0.28
C ASN A 116 -3.95 19.94 -0.15
N ALA A 117 -2.74 19.95 -0.72
CA ALA A 117 -1.81 18.85 -0.56
C ALA A 117 -1.27 18.77 0.87
N PHE A 118 -1.01 19.90 1.52
CA PHE A 118 -0.67 19.95 2.94
C PHE A 118 -1.80 19.35 3.79
N PHE A 119 -3.03 19.79 3.57
CA PHE A 119 -4.16 19.29 4.34
C PHE A 119 -4.47 17.82 4.10
N PHE A 120 -4.13 17.27 2.94
CA PHE A 120 -4.18 15.82 2.74
C PHE A 120 -3.30 15.06 3.73
N TYR A 121 -2.03 15.47 3.89
CA TYR A 121 -1.13 14.84 4.87
C TYR A 121 -1.51 15.17 6.30
N PHE A 122 -1.96 16.38 6.56
CA PHE A 122 -2.42 16.82 7.87
C PHE A 122 -3.62 16.00 8.36
N LEU A 123 -4.65 15.82 7.54
CA LEU A 123 -5.83 15.03 7.88
C LEU A 123 -5.51 13.52 7.99
N ALA A 124 -4.45 13.06 7.34
CA ALA A 124 -3.96 11.70 7.48
C ALA A 124 -3.01 11.50 8.67
N ASP A 125 -2.64 12.53 9.43
CA ASP A 125 -1.81 12.42 10.63
C ASP A 125 -2.52 11.57 11.71
N GLN A 126 -1.75 10.77 12.45
CA GLN A 126 -2.30 9.85 13.44
C GLN A 126 -3.12 10.56 14.52
N ARG A 127 -2.74 11.77 14.91
CA ARG A 127 -3.49 12.56 15.90
C ARG A 127 -4.90 12.91 15.42
N ILE A 128 -5.05 13.25 14.14
CA ILE A 128 -6.37 13.51 13.54
C ILE A 128 -7.18 12.21 13.44
N ILE A 129 -6.55 11.11 13.08
CA ILE A 129 -7.20 9.80 13.04
C ILE A 129 -7.67 9.35 14.43
N ASP A 130 -6.87 9.59 15.48
CA ASP A 130 -7.23 9.27 16.84
C ASP A 130 -8.42 10.13 17.31
N GLU A 131 -8.45 11.43 16.99
CA GLU A 131 -9.58 12.29 17.26
C GLU A 131 -10.83 11.89 16.48
N ALA A 132 -10.67 11.51 15.21
CA ALA A 132 -11.77 10.98 14.41
C ALA A 132 -12.33 9.68 15.01
N ASN A 133 -11.46 8.83 15.56
CA ASN A 133 -11.87 7.61 16.24
C ASN A 133 -12.57 7.91 17.58
N ASN A 134 -12.04 8.85 18.37
CA ASN A 134 -12.64 9.28 19.65
C ASN A 134 -14.02 9.90 19.46
N SER A 135 -14.24 10.62 18.36
CA SER A 135 -15.55 11.22 18.02
C SER A 135 -16.56 10.19 17.51
N SER A 136 -16.14 8.95 17.23
CA SER A 136 -16.96 7.98 16.52
C SER A 136 -18.14 7.47 17.33
N GLU A 137 -19.28 7.37 16.68
CA GLU A 137 -20.50 6.78 17.21
C GLU A 137 -20.78 5.41 16.58
N GLY A 138 -21.33 4.51 17.38
CA GLY A 138 -21.69 3.15 17.00
C GLY A 138 -20.66 2.09 17.40
N THR A 139 -21.12 0.97 17.95
CA THR A 139 -20.24 -0.09 18.48
C THR A 139 -19.66 -1.02 17.41
N ARG A 140 -20.46 -1.41 16.40
CA ARG A 140 -20.04 -2.33 15.33
C ARG A 140 -19.46 -1.61 14.11
N MET A 141 -20.00 -0.42 13.79
CA MET A 141 -19.64 0.37 12.62
C MET A 141 -19.41 1.83 13.02
N PRO A 142 -18.35 2.11 13.80
CA PRO A 142 -18.08 3.46 14.29
C PRO A 142 -17.81 4.40 13.11
N ARG A 143 -18.48 5.56 13.14
CA ARG A 143 -18.34 6.61 12.16
C ARG A 143 -17.88 7.90 12.82
N ALA A 144 -16.78 8.47 12.35
CA ALA A 144 -16.30 9.76 12.78
C ALA A 144 -17.35 10.86 12.52
N ARG A 145 -17.30 11.90 13.33
CA ARG A 145 -18.20 13.05 13.27
C ARG A 145 -17.45 14.29 12.82
N TRP A 146 -17.93 14.88 11.73
CA TRP A 146 -17.32 16.11 11.20
C TRP A 146 -17.59 17.31 12.10
N ASP A 147 -18.79 17.43 12.64
CA ASP A 147 -19.19 18.47 13.59
C ASP A 147 -18.36 18.51 14.87
N TYR A 148 -17.69 17.41 15.22
CA TYR A 148 -16.67 17.38 16.26
C TYR A 148 -15.30 17.81 15.72
N LEU A 149 -14.85 17.20 14.60
CA LEU A 149 -13.52 17.45 14.08
C LEU A 149 -13.31 18.89 13.61
N GLU A 150 -14.31 19.53 12.99
CA GLU A 150 -14.19 20.89 12.49
C GLU A 150 -13.89 21.94 13.57
N HIS A 151 -14.20 21.65 14.84
CA HIS A 151 -13.92 22.54 15.97
C HIS A 151 -12.57 22.31 16.63
N LEU A 152 -11.87 21.22 16.29
CA LEU A 152 -10.55 20.94 16.84
C LEU A 152 -9.51 21.92 16.34
N LYS A 153 -8.73 22.47 17.27
CA LYS A 153 -7.71 23.48 16.98
C LYS A 153 -6.33 22.89 16.90
N PHE A 154 -5.60 23.31 15.88
CA PHE A 154 -4.23 22.86 15.60
C PHE A 154 -3.33 24.02 15.22
N PRO A 155 -2.02 23.87 15.40
CA PRO A 155 -1.06 24.84 14.89
C PRO A 155 -0.91 24.66 13.37
N ILE A 156 -1.27 25.70 12.61
CA ILE A 156 -1.24 25.69 11.15
C ILE A 156 -0.14 26.64 10.66
N PRO A 157 0.80 26.15 9.82
CA PRO A 157 1.86 26.99 9.25
C PRO A 157 1.32 27.97 8.22
N PRO A 158 2.06 29.06 7.93
CA PRO A 158 1.73 29.94 6.81
C PRO A 158 1.82 29.20 5.47
N VAL A 159 1.06 29.65 4.46
CA VAL A 159 0.90 28.97 3.16
C VAL A 159 2.23 28.60 2.48
N PRO A 160 3.27 29.46 2.47
CA PRO A 160 4.56 29.08 1.88
C PRO A 160 5.20 27.85 2.56
N GLU A 161 5.01 27.71 3.88
CA GLU A 161 5.51 26.55 4.63
C GLU A 161 4.63 25.32 4.42
N GLN A 162 3.30 25.49 4.32
CA GLN A 162 2.39 24.41 3.89
C GLN A 162 2.84 23.82 2.56
N HIS A 163 3.11 24.65 1.55
CA HIS A 163 3.62 24.22 0.25
C HIS A 163 4.95 23.46 0.36
N ALA A 164 5.88 23.98 1.17
CA ALA A 164 7.20 23.34 1.35
C ALA A 164 7.07 21.95 2.00
N ILE A 165 6.24 21.82 3.03
CA ILE A 165 5.96 20.54 3.71
C ILE A 165 5.27 19.57 2.74
N ALA A 166 4.21 20.02 2.07
CA ALA A 166 3.46 19.22 1.11
C ALA A 166 4.34 18.71 -0.03
N LYS A 167 5.25 19.58 -0.53
CA LYS A 167 6.19 19.19 -1.59
C LYS A 167 7.12 18.07 -1.15
N ILE A 168 7.74 18.17 0.02
CA ILE A 168 8.63 17.14 0.53
C ILE A 168 7.90 15.80 0.65
N LEU A 169 6.69 15.79 1.23
CA LEU A 169 5.93 14.57 1.44
C LEU A 169 5.43 13.99 0.10
N SER A 170 4.97 14.82 -0.83
CA SER A 170 4.54 14.38 -2.15
C SER A 170 5.68 13.85 -3.03
N ASP A 171 6.88 14.43 -2.91
CA ASP A 171 8.07 13.93 -3.61
C ASP A 171 8.48 12.54 -3.09
N LEU A 172 8.34 12.29 -1.77
CA LEU A 172 8.54 10.97 -1.19
C LEU A 172 7.51 9.96 -1.68
N ASP A 173 6.23 10.31 -1.68
CA ASP A 173 5.16 9.45 -2.19
C ASP A 173 5.36 9.13 -3.69
N ALA A 174 5.72 10.12 -4.49
CA ALA A 174 6.02 9.93 -5.89
C ALA A 174 7.19 8.97 -6.12
N LYS A 175 8.24 9.05 -5.28
CA LYS A 175 9.37 8.11 -5.33
C LYS A 175 8.96 6.68 -4.96
N ILE A 176 8.12 6.52 -3.95
CA ILE A 176 7.61 5.20 -3.57
C ILE A 176 6.75 4.62 -4.70
N GLU A 177 5.86 5.40 -5.31
CA GLU A 177 5.04 4.99 -6.45
C GLU A 177 5.91 4.54 -7.64
N LEU A 178 6.94 5.33 -7.98
CA LEU A 178 7.89 5.00 -9.03
C LEU A 178 8.62 3.69 -8.74
N ASN A 179 9.11 3.49 -7.52
CA ASN A 179 9.79 2.26 -7.13
C ASN A 179 8.87 1.03 -7.25
N GLN A 180 7.59 1.16 -6.88
CA GLN A 180 6.62 0.08 -7.04
C GLN A 180 6.35 -0.26 -8.52
N GLN A 181 6.24 0.76 -9.38
CA GLN A 181 6.11 0.55 -10.82
C GLN A 181 7.35 -0.14 -11.41
N MET A 182 8.55 0.29 -10.99
CA MET A 182 9.80 -0.35 -11.38
C MET A 182 9.85 -1.82 -10.96
N ASN A 183 9.49 -2.13 -9.72
CA ASN A 183 9.46 -3.50 -9.22
C ASN A 183 8.50 -4.37 -10.04
N LYS A 184 7.29 -3.87 -10.33
CA LYS A 184 6.33 -4.58 -11.18
C LYS A 184 6.90 -4.86 -12.58
N THR A 185 7.51 -3.84 -13.20
CA THR A 185 8.13 -3.99 -14.53
C THR A 185 9.28 -5.01 -14.50
N LEU A 186 10.13 -4.97 -13.46
CA LEU A 186 11.23 -5.93 -13.31
C LEU A 186 10.71 -7.36 -13.11
N GLU A 187 9.64 -7.55 -12.37
CA GLU A 187 8.99 -8.86 -12.25
C GLU A 187 8.43 -9.36 -13.59
N GLU A 188 7.78 -8.48 -14.36
CA GLU A 188 7.25 -8.82 -15.68
C GLU A 188 8.38 -9.20 -16.65
N ILE A 189 9.49 -8.46 -16.64
CA ILE A 189 10.71 -8.78 -17.42
C ILE A 189 11.28 -10.13 -16.96
N GLY A 190 11.44 -10.35 -15.66
CA GLY A 190 11.93 -11.61 -15.12
C GLY A 190 11.08 -12.81 -15.54
N ARG A 191 9.76 -12.69 -15.47
CA ARG A 191 8.80 -13.72 -15.93
C ARG A 191 8.90 -13.96 -17.43
N ALA A 192 9.06 -12.90 -18.22
CA ALA A 192 9.22 -13.02 -19.68
C ALA A 192 10.52 -13.74 -20.05
N ILE A 193 11.65 -13.37 -19.41
CA ILE A 193 12.93 -14.04 -19.59
C ILE A 193 12.84 -15.51 -19.18
N PHE A 194 12.27 -15.80 -18.01
CA PHE A 194 12.09 -17.17 -17.56
C PHE A 194 11.29 -17.99 -18.56
N LYS A 195 10.17 -17.45 -19.06
CA LYS A 195 9.34 -18.11 -20.06
C LYS A 195 10.13 -18.39 -21.35
N GLU A 196 10.85 -17.38 -21.87
CA GLU A 196 11.63 -17.56 -23.09
C GLU A 196 12.75 -18.58 -22.93
N TRP A 197 13.49 -18.54 -21.82
CA TRP A 197 14.65 -19.38 -21.62
C TRP A 197 14.30 -20.81 -21.20
N PHE A 198 13.34 -20.99 -20.27
CA PHE A 198 13.07 -22.27 -19.62
C PHE A 198 11.79 -22.96 -20.08
N ILE A 199 10.86 -22.23 -20.67
CA ILE A 199 9.63 -22.81 -21.22
C ILE A 199 9.73 -22.94 -22.74
N ASN A 200 10.16 -21.87 -23.43
CA ASN A 200 10.31 -21.83 -24.88
C ASN A 200 11.69 -22.33 -25.35
N PHE A 201 12.65 -22.52 -24.44
CA PHE A 201 14.01 -22.95 -24.67
C PHE A 201 14.82 -22.02 -25.56
N ASN A 202 14.51 -20.73 -25.57
CA ASN A 202 15.21 -19.67 -26.29
C ASN A 202 16.26 -18.95 -25.44
N PHE A 203 16.93 -19.68 -24.56
CA PHE A 203 18.11 -19.15 -23.86
C PHE A 203 19.25 -18.84 -24.84
N PRO A 204 20.16 -17.90 -24.54
CA PRO A 204 21.28 -17.57 -25.41
C PRO A 204 22.22 -18.77 -25.62
N ASN A 205 22.49 -19.10 -26.87
CA ASN A 205 23.54 -20.04 -27.23
C ASN A 205 24.93 -19.38 -27.17
N GLU A 206 25.99 -20.08 -27.53
CA GLU A 206 27.37 -19.56 -27.53
C GLU A 206 27.56 -18.29 -28.42
N GLU A 207 26.73 -18.12 -29.44
CA GLU A 207 26.72 -16.94 -30.30
C GLU A 207 25.77 -15.82 -29.78
N GLY A 208 25.11 -16.00 -28.63
CA GLY A 208 24.13 -15.07 -28.10
C GLY A 208 22.77 -15.10 -28.80
N LYS A 209 22.52 -16.07 -29.71
CA LYS A 209 21.24 -16.23 -30.39
C LYS A 209 20.28 -17.12 -29.59
N PRO A 210 18.95 -16.97 -29.76
CA PRO A 210 17.96 -17.84 -29.08
C PRO A 210 18.16 -19.31 -29.47
N TYR A 211 18.39 -20.21 -28.52
CA TYR A 211 18.80 -21.60 -28.79
C TYR A 211 17.82 -22.33 -29.72
N LYS A 212 16.60 -22.54 -29.36
CA LYS A 212 15.61 -23.31 -30.12
C LYS A 212 15.31 -22.66 -31.48
N SER A 213 15.05 -21.36 -31.51
CA SER A 213 14.67 -20.62 -32.72
C SER A 213 15.84 -20.49 -33.74
N SER A 214 17.09 -20.67 -33.30
CA SER A 214 18.28 -20.67 -34.16
C SER A 214 18.72 -22.07 -34.56
N GLY A 215 17.88 -23.09 -34.35
CA GLY A 215 18.17 -24.46 -34.77
C GLY A 215 18.94 -25.28 -33.74
N GLY A 216 18.91 -24.91 -32.47
CA GLY A 216 19.45 -25.70 -31.36
C GLY A 216 18.87 -27.11 -31.33
N GLU A 217 19.70 -28.10 -31.07
CA GLU A 217 19.32 -29.53 -31.13
C GLU A 217 18.36 -29.87 -29.95
N MET A 218 17.21 -30.42 -30.30
CA MET A 218 16.17 -30.82 -29.32
C MET A 218 16.06 -32.35 -29.28
N VAL A 219 15.77 -32.90 -28.11
CA VAL A 219 15.60 -34.33 -27.84
C VAL A 219 14.25 -34.56 -27.16
N TYR A 220 13.49 -35.53 -27.66
CA TYR A 220 12.22 -35.90 -27.06
C TYR A 220 12.45 -36.57 -25.69
N ASN A 221 11.79 -36.07 -24.66
CA ASN A 221 11.82 -36.62 -23.32
C ASN A 221 10.47 -37.30 -23.02
N GLU A 222 10.50 -38.61 -22.79
CA GLU A 222 9.30 -39.42 -22.57
C GLU A 222 8.59 -39.08 -21.26
N GLU A 223 9.35 -38.73 -20.20
CA GLU A 223 8.79 -38.39 -18.89
C GLU A 223 7.97 -37.10 -18.91
N LEU A 224 8.44 -36.09 -19.65
CA LEU A 224 7.74 -34.80 -19.81
C LEU A 224 6.78 -34.78 -20.99
N GLY A 225 6.83 -35.78 -21.88
CA GLY A 225 6.01 -35.84 -23.10
C GLY A 225 6.29 -34.71 -24.08
N LYS A 226 7.48 -34.11 -24.08
CA LYS A 226 7.86 -32.95 -24.93
C LYS A 226 9.36 -32.96 -25.25
N GLU A 227 9.70 -32.18 -26.28
CA GLU A 227 11.11 -31.93 -26.61
C GLU A 227 11.78 -31.00 -25.62
N ILE A 228 13.01 -31.32 -25.23
CA ILE A 228 13.87 -30.49 -24.39
C ILE A 228 15.22 -30.29 -25.09
N PRO A 229 15.99 -29.25 -24.74
CA PRO A 229 17.32 -29.04 -25.31
C PRO A 229 18.23 -30.23 -25.08
N LYS A 230 19.03 -30.59 -26.07
CA LYS A 230 20.04 -31.64 -25.93
C LYS A 230 20.98 -31.32 -24.76
N GLY A 231 21.23 -32.32 -23.93
CA GLY A 231 22.04 -32.19 -22.71
C GLY A 231 21.28 -31.77 -21.48
N TRP A 232 20.01 -31.36 -21.62
CA TRP A 232 19.14 -31.18 -20.45
C TRP A 232 18.61 -32.54 -19.98
N ARG A 233 18.41 -32.66 -18.68
CA ARG A 233 17.85 -33.84 -18.05
C ARG A 233 16.70 -33.48 -17.12
N VAL A 234 15.78 -34.43 -16.95
CA VAL A 234 14.67 -34.32 -15.99
C VAL A 234 15.07 -35.03 -14.73
N GLU A 235 14.91 -34.36 -13.61
CA GLU A 235 15.16 -34.95 -12.31
C GLU A 235 14.13 -34.45 -11.28
N GLY A 236 13.91 -35.25 -10.23
CA GLY A 236 13.03 -34.86 -9.13
C GLY A 236 13.56 -33.63 -8.38
N LEU A 237 12.69 -32.76 -7.97
CA LEU A 237 13.02 -31.50 -7.24
C LEU A 237 13.90 -31.75 -6.00
N LEU A 238 13.64 -32.84 -5.28
CA LEU A 238 14.37 -33.20 -4.06
C LEU A 238 15.82 -33.65 -4.29
N ASN A 239 16.22 -33.91 -5.57
CA ASN A 239 17.61 -34.19 -5.90
C ASN A 239 18.47 -32.92 -5.92
N PHE A 240 17.84 -31.74 -6.07
CA PHE A 240 18.52 -30.45 -6.12
C PHE A 240 18.32 -29.61 -4.87
N PHE A 241 17.20 -29.77 -4.18
CA PHE A 241 16.82 -28.92 -3.08
C PHE A 241 16.54 -29.73 -1.81
N ASN A 242 17.09 -29.26 -0.70
CA ASN A 242 16.69 -29.73 0.61
C ASN A 242 15.48 -28.96 1.10
N VAL A 243 14.31 -29.56 1.01
CA VAL A 243 13.06 -28.93 1.46
C VAL A 243 12.86 -29.19 2.94
N ILE A 244 12.90 -28.15 3.74
CA ILE A 244 12.73 -28.21 5.19
C ILE A 244 11.54 -27.38 5.63
N TYR A 245 10.85 -27.82 6.66
CA TYR A 245 9.82 -27.01 7.30
C TYR A 245 10.46 -25.97 8.21
N GLY A 246 9.90 -24.76 8.20
CA GLY A 246 10.31 -23.74 9.16
C GLY A 246 10.00 -24.13 10.60
N LYS A 247 10.79 -23.64 11.53
CA LYS A 247 10.56 -23.86 12.96
C LYS A 247 9.37 -23.06 13.47
N ASN A 248 8.62 -23.63 14.38
CA ASN A 248 7.58 -22.91 15.10
C ASN A 248 8.20 -21.89 16.04
N ILE A 249 7.81 -20.61 15.85
CA ILE A 249 8.16 -19.51 16.74
C ILE A 249 6.87 -19.08 17.44
N ALA A 250 6.90 -19.03 18.78
CA ALA A 250 5.73 -18.60 19.54
C ALA A 250 5.45 -17.13 19.25
N THR A 251 4.17 -16.77 19.06
CA THR A 251 3.76 -15.40 18.73
C THR A 251 4.26 -14.38 19.75
N LYS A 252 4.37 -14.76 21.02
CA LYS A 252 4.89 -13.91 22.11
C LYS A 252 6.37 -13.53 21.94
N ASP A 253 7.13 -14.31 21.18
CA ASP A 253 8.57 -14.09 20.98
C ASP A 253 8.84 -13.24 19.72
N ILE A 254 7.78 -12.95 18.92
CA ILE A 254 7.85 -12.13 17.72
C ILE A 254 7.69 -10.68 18.13
N MET A 255 8.65 -9.84 17.79
CA MET A 255 8.69 -8.42 18.10
C MET A 255 8.21 -7.57 16.92
N LEU A 256 7.73 -6.37 17.19
CA LEU A 256 7.40 -5.39 16.15
C LEU A 256 8.65 -4.89 15.41
N ASN A 257 9.79 -4.82 16.10
CA ASN A 257 11.08 -4.39 15.55
C ASN A 257 12.18 -5.34 16.02
N GLY A 258 13.12 -5.67 15.13
CA GLY A 258 14.27 -6.56 15.44
C GLY A 258 15.21 -6.62 14.24
N LYS A 259 16.30 -7.38 14.37
CA LYS A 259 17.33 -7.45 13.32
C LYS A 259 16.93 -8.37 12.16
N PHE A 260 16.18 -9.43 12.42
CA PHE A 260 15.89 -10.48 11.44
C PHE A 260 14.38 -10.61 11.24
N PRO A 261 13.89 -10.53 9.99
CA PRO A 261 12.46 -10.66 9.71
C PRO A 261 11.98 -12.10 9.95
N VAL A 262 10.77 -12.21 10.47
CA VAL A 262 10.03 -13.47 10.59
C VAL A 262 8.95 -13.51 9.51
N PHE A 263 9.01 -14.53 8.67
CA PHE A 263 8.06 -14.71 7.58
C PHE A 263 6.93 -15.66 7.97
N GLY A 264 5.71 -15.24 7.71
CA GLY A 264 4.51 -16.08 7.72
C GLY A 264 4.10 -16.45 6.29
N GLY A 265 2.95 -17.12 6.14
CA GLY A 265 2.43 -17.52 4.82
C GLY A 265 2.19 -16.35 3.86
N ASN A 266 1.99 -15.14 4.37
CA ASN A 266 1.63 -13.94 3.59
C ASN A 266 2.66 -12.81 3.72
N GLY A 267 3.90 -13.12 4.07
CA GLY A 267 4.97 -12.13 4.20
C GLY A 267 5.49 -11.97 5.63
N ILE A 268 6.13 -10.84 5.91
CA ILE A 268 6.74 -10.55 7.22
C ILE A 268 5.64 -10.34 8.26
N ILE A 269 5.74 -11.06 9.37
CA ILE A 269 4.81 -11.00 10.51
C ILE A 269 5.42 -10.36 11.76
N GLY A 270 6.71 -10.04 11.72
CA GLY A 270 7.47 -9.40 12.78
C GLY A 270 8.96 -9.72 12.68
N TYR A 271 9.68 -9.56 13.78
CA TYR A 271 11.13 -9.63 13.80
C TYR A 271 11.64 -10.40 15.02
N LEU A 272 12.89 -10.85 14.94
CA LEU A 272 13.66 -11.42 16.04
C LEU A 272 15.04 -10.74 16.13
N ASN A 273 15.72 -10.93 17.26
CA ASN A 273 17.11 -10.46 17.45
C ASN A 273 18.17 -11.48 17.08
N ASP A 274 17.76 -12.72 16.82
CA ASP A 274 18.64 -13.82 16.43
C ASP A 274 18.07 -14.53 15.20
N TYR A 275 18.85 -15.27 14.44
CA TYR A 275 18.46 -15.93 13.18
C TYR A 275 18.52 -17.45 13.27
N GLU A 276 17.68 -18.12 12.50
CA GLU A 276 17.63 -19.57 12.42
C GLU A 276 18.50 -20.12 11.28
N TYR A 277 18.55 -19.40 10.15
CA TYR A 277 19.29 -19.80 8.96
C TYR A 277 20.41 -18.80 8.69
N LYS A 278 21.66 -19.30 8.57
CA LYS A 278 22.85 -18.48 8.27
C LYS A 278 23.01 -18.23 6.78
N GLU A 279 22.61 -19.21 5.98
CA GLU A 279 22.73 -19.16 4.53
C GLU A 279 21.44 -18.61 3.89
N PRO A 280 21.54 -17.97 2.71
CA PRO A 280 20.37 -17.56 1.96
C PRO A 280 19.46 -18.76 1.66
N VAL A 281 18.16 -18.61 1.92
CA VAL A 281 17.15 -19.64 1.67
C VAL A 281 16.02 -19.08 0.83
N THR A 282 15.46 -19.91 -0.03
CA THR A 282 14.23 -19.59 -0.76
C THR A 282 13.03 -20.02 0.07
N LEU A 283 12.15 -19.10 0.37
CA LEU A 283 10.92 -19.36 1.12
C LEU A 283 9.78 -19.68 0.17
N ILE A 284 9.14 -20.82 0.36
CA ILE A 284 7.95 -21.23 -0.37
C ILE A 284 6.78 -21.31 0.61
N SER A 285 5.76 -20.47 0.42
CA SER A 285 4.53 -20.55 1.20
C SER A 285 3.70 -21.73 0.71
N CYS A 286 3.44 -22.71 1.57
CA CYS A 286 2.55 -23.83 1.27
C CYS A 286 1.06 -23.49 1.53
N ARG A 287 0.76 -22.31 2.07
CA ARG A 287 -0.59 -21.80 2.34
C ARG A 287 -0.66 -20.34 1.95
N GLY A 288 -0.80 -20.06 0.65
CA GLY A 288 -1.11 -18.74 0.13
C GLY A 288 -2.60 -18.41 0.36
N LEU A 289 -2.93 -17.14 0.56
CA LEU A 289 -4.30 -16.67 0.35
C LEU A 289 -4.57 -16.75 -1.15
N ASP A 290 -5.30 -17.79 -1.55
CA ASP A 290 -6.02 -17.74 -2.82
C ASP A 290 -7.13 -16.71 -2.62
N GLN A 291 -7.11 -15.60 -3.36
CA GLN A 291 -8.10 -14.51 -3.23
C GLN A 291 -9.54 -14.96 -3.49
N ALA A 292 -9.74 -16.21 -3.95
CA ALA A 292 -11.04 -16.76 -4.30
C ALA A 292 -11.76 -17.51 -3.16
N ASN A 293 -11.10 -17.91 -2.06
CA ASN A 293 -11.74 -18.71 -1.01
C ASN A 293 -11.27 -18.36 0.40
N SER A 294 -11.67 -17.20 0.91
CA SER A 294 -11.55 -16.84 2.33
C SER A 294 -12.71 -17.44 3.16
N LYS A 295 -12.79 -18.75 3.27
CA LYS A 295 -13.55 -19.40 4.34
C LYS A 295 -12.72 -20.52 4.94
N GLU A 296 -12.35 -20.30 6.20
CA GLU A 296 -11.89 -21.28 7.18
C GLU A 296 -10.62 -22.09 6.84
N LEU A 297 -9.47 -21.62 7.25
CA LEU A 297 -8.39 -22.52 7.66
C LEU A 297 -7.80 -22.05 8.98
N ASN A 298 -8.22 -22.71 9.99
CA ASN A 298 -7.65 -22.68 11.32
C ASN A 298 -6.29 -23.37 11.31
N THR A 299 -5.30 -22.72 11.94
CA THR A 299 -4.15 -23.27 12.62
C THR A 299 -3.04 -23.98 11.87
N ASN A 300 -1.92 -23.61 12.21
CA ASN A 300 -0.51 -23.95 12.19
C ASN A 300 0.29 -23.03 11.27
N ARG A 301 0.63 -21.87 11.83
CA ARG A 301 1.51 -20.90 11.18
C ARG A 301 2.94 -21.42 11.30
N HIS A 302 3.55 -21.81 10.20
CA HIS A 302 4.99 -22.03 10.13
C HIS A 302 5.68 -20.70 9.83
N TYR A 303 6.66 -20.36 10.67
CA TYR A 303 7.40 -19.11 10.58
C TYR A 303 8.85 -19.41 10.17
N TYR A 304 9.39 -18.57 9.33
CA TYR A 304 10.76 -18.68 8.84
C TYR A 304 11.54 -17.44 9.27
N LYS A 305 12.78 -17.67 9.63
CA LYS A 305 13.73 -16.65 10.02
C LYS A 305 14.88 -16.67 9.01
N THR A 306 15.09 -15.59 8.31
CA THR A 306 16.15 -15.45 7.31
C THR A 306 16.99 -14.23 7.57
N GLU A 307 18.28 -14.31 7.29
CA GLU A 307 19.17 -13.18 7.20
C GLU A 307 19.05 -12.58 5.80
N LEU A 308 18.61 -11.33 5.69
CA LEU A 308 18.70 -10.57 4.44
C LEU A 308 20.13 -10.03 4.36
N ILE A 309 20.99 -10.72 3.61
CA ILE A 309 22.28 -10.18 3.23
C ILE A 309 22.00 -9.13 2.15
N GLY A 310 21.98 -7.86 2.57
CA GLY A 310 22.03 -6.75 1.63
C GLY A 310 23.43 -6.65 1.04
N HIS A 311 23.52 -6.75 -0.27
CA HIS A 311 24.64 -6.24 -1.06
C HIS A 311 24.23 -4.92 -1.68
#